data_997b317c84f8842db91d1a55c5888c4a
#
_entry.id   997b317c84f8842db91d1a55c5888c4a
#
_cell.length_a   1.000
_cell.length_b   1.000
_cell.length_c   1.000
_cell.angle_alpha   90.00
_cell.angle_beta   90.00
_cell.angle_gamma   90.00
#
_symmetry.space_group_name_H-M   'P 1'
#
loop_
_entity.id
_entity.type
_entity.pdbx_description
1 polymer ?
#
loop_
_entity_poly.entity_id
_entity_poly.type
_entity_poly.pdbx_seq_one_letter_code
_entity_poly.pdbx_strand_id
1 'polypeptide(L)'
;MEQISAILRDQFGILPKRKAIGYSKPYPSDYDLIPLPPKYRLPEFTKFSGSEGASSIEHVSRYLTQLGMISVSDPLRVRFFCQSLTGSAFGWYTSLAPDSIRTWRQLEDQFHTQYHSEAAEAGIADLAQVKQKQGESVSEYVQRFREVKNRCYSSCITEKDLVF
;
A
#
# COMPACT_ATOMS: atom_id res chain seq x y z
N MET A 1 33.03 2.54 11.13
CA MET A 1 32.35 1.93 9.96
C MET A 1 33.34 1.49 8.88
N GLU A 2 34.43 2.20 8.66
CA GLU A 2 35.46 1.83 7.67
C GLU A 2 36.21 0.53 7.97
N GLN A 3 36.48 0.20 9.25
CA GLN A 3 37.20 -1.01 9.63
C GLN A 3 36.45 -2.31 9.34
N ILE A 4 35.10 -2.32 9.48
CA ILE A 4 34.27 -3.49 9.14
C ILE A 4 34.24 -3.73 7.64
N SER A 5 34.20 -2.66 6.84
CA SER A 5 34.25 -2.73 5.38
C SER A 5 35.59 -3.25 4.87
N ALA A 6 36.68 -2.94 5.55
CA ALA A 6 38.03 -3.45 5.23
C ALA A 6 38.14 -4.95 5.50
N ILE A 7 37.64 -5.44 6.65
CA ILE A 7 37.65 -6.86 7.03
C ILE A 7 36.79 -7.70 6.08
N LEU A 8 35.61 -7.22 5.69
CA LEU A 8 34.73 -7.91 4.74
C LEU A 8 35.35 -8.02 3.33
N ARG A 9 36.15 -7.02 2.93
CA ARG A 9 36.88 -7.05 1.66
C ARG A 9 38.03 -8.04 1.68
N ASP A 10 38.85 -8.05 2.75
CA ASP A 10 40.08 -8.82 2.84
C ASP A 10 39.82 -10.32 3.09
N GLN A 11 38.83 -10.64 3.94
CA GLN A 11 38.58 -12.03 4.34
C GLN A 11 37.55 -12.76 3.48
N PHE A 12 36.60 -12.04 2.88
CA PHE A 12 35.47 -12.66 2.17
C PHE A 12 35.34 -12.22 0.70
N GLY A 13 36.19 -11.34 0.20
CA GLY A 13 36.10 -10.83 -1.18
C GLY A 13 34.81 -10.06 -1.48
N ILE A 14 34.07 -9.69 -0.44
CA ILE A 14 32.80 -9.00 -0.58
C ILE A 14 33.09 -7.50 -0.70
N LEU A 15 33.10 -7.01 -1.94
CA LEU A 15 33.06 -5.56 -2.16
C LEU A 15 31.71 -5.04 -1.68
N PRO A 16 31.69 -4.07 -0.75
CA PRO A 16 30.45 -3.37 -0.45
C PRO A 16 29.96 -2.76 -1.77
N LYS A 17 28.80 -3.20 -2.27
CA LYS A 17 28.15 -2.52 -3.38
C LYS A 17 28.00 -1.06 -2.94
N ARG A 18 28.78 -0.15 -3.52
CA ARG A 18 28.47 1.26 -3.43
C ARG A 18 27.05 1.40 -3.91
N LYS A 19 26.11 1.70 -2.98
CA LYS A 19 24.79 2.16 -3.37
C LYS A 19 25.06 3.35 -4.28
N ALA A 20 24.80 3.18 -5.57
CA ALA A 20 24.78 4.32 -6.47
C ALA A 20 23.86 5.35 -5.82
N ILE A 21 24.37 6.55 -5.61
CA ILE A 21 23.55 7.66 -5.16
C ILE A 21 22.66 8.02 -6.35
N GLY A 22 21.56 7.28 -6.49
CA GLY A 22 20.64 7.45 -7.60
C GLY A 22 19.41 6.56 -7.39
N TYR A 23 18.26 7.11 -7.70
CA TYR A 23 17.00 6.36 -7.73
C TYR A 23 16.99 5.42 -8.93
N SER A 24 16.83 4.13 -8.68
CA SER A 24 16.53 3.13 -9.70
C SER A 24 15.09 2.70 -9.56
N LYS A 25 14.38 2.65 -10.68
CA LYS A 25 12.98 2.20 -10.71
C LYS A 25 12.91 0.71 -10.39
N PRO A 26 11.91 0.28 -9.60
CA PRO A 26 11.73 -1.13 -9.30
C PRO A 26 11.14 -1.94 -10.46
N TYR A 27 10.73 -1.30 -11.54
CA TYR A 27 10.10 -1.92 -12.70
C TYR A 27 10.94 -1.71 -13.98
N PRO A 28 10.74 -2.55 -15.02
CA PRO A 28 11.46 -2.44 -16.28
C PRO A 28 11.28 -1.09 -16.99
N SER A 29 12.32 -0.56 -17.58
CA SER A 29 12.33 0.75 -18.23
C SER A 29 11.42 0.85 -19.47
N ASP A 30 11.05 -0.27 -20.08
CA ASP A 30 10.08 -0.33 -21.17
C ASP A 30 8.66 0.09 -20.75
N TYR A 31 8.33 0.00 -19.46
CA TYR A 31 7.06 0.50 -18.95
C TYR A 31 6.90 2.03 -19.11
N ASP A 32 8.00 2.75 -19.12
CA ASP A 32 7.99 4.20 -19.38
C ASP A 32 7.68 4.56 -20.85
N LEU A 33 7.91 3.62 -21.75
CA LEU A 33 7.66 3.81 -23.18
C LEU A 33 6.19 3.57 -23.55
N ILE A 34 5.39 3.00 -22.66
CA ILE A 34 3.97 2.72 -22.92
C ILE A 34 3.23 4.04 -23.02
N PRO A 35 2.58 4.34 -24.17
CA PRO A 35 1.87 5.58 -24.36
C PRO A 35 0.58 5.60 -23.54
N LEU A 36 0.21 6.77 -23.06
CA LEU A 36 -1.10 7.00 -22.45
C LEU A 36 -2.17 7.15 -23.55
N PRO A 37 -3.42 6.78 -23.27
CA PRO A 37 -4.52 6.99 -24.21
C PRO A 37 -4.65 8.47 -24.58
N PRO A 38 -5.09 8.78 -25.83
CA PRO A 38 -5.31 10.16 -26.24
C PRO A 38 -6.25 10.90 -25.29
N LYS A 39 -5.89 12.14 -24.95
CA LYS A 39 -6.64 13.01 -24.01
C LYS A 39 -6.73 12.51 -22.57
N TYR A 40 -6.07 11.39 -22.20
CA TYR A 40 -5.99 10.97 -20.82
C TYR A 40 -5.14 11.96 -20.02
N ARG A 41 -5.68 12.39 -18.90
CA ARG A 41 -4.94 13.22 -17.94
C ARG A 41 -4.74 12.43 -16.66
N LEU A 42 -3.50 12.38 -16.20
CA LEU A 42 -3.18 11.71 -14.94
C LEU A 42 -3.88 12.43 -13.80
N PRO A 43 -4.64 11.71 -12.95
CA PRO A 43 -5.33 12.32 -11.82
C PRO A 43 -4.34 12.76 -10.73
N GLU A 44 -4.79 13.62 -9.84
CA GLU A 44 -4.13 13.84 -8.57
C GLU A 44 -4.50 12.71 -7.62
N PHE A 45 -3.53 11.84 -7.32
CA PHE A 45 -3.77 10.69 -6.46
C PHE A 45 -3.87 11.06 -4.99
N THR A 46 -4.81 10.44 -4.29
CA THR A 46 -4.84 10.46 -2.83
C THR A 46 -3.59 9.76 -2.29
N LYS A 47 -2.87 10.43 -1.42
CA LYS A 47 -1.57 9.95 -0.92
C LYS A 47 -1.73 8.98 0.25
N PHE A 48 -0.91 7.94 0.24
CA PHE A 48 -0.73 7.00 1.34
C PHE A 48 0.66 7.20 1.96
N SER A 49 0.71 7.44 3.25
CA SER A 49 1.97 7.70 3.97
C SER A 49 2.55 6.47 4.67
N GLY A 50 1.75 5.41 4.84
CA GLY A 50 2.11 4.27 5.68
C GLY A 50 1.93 4.53 7.17
N SER A 51 1.15 5.56 7.54
CA SER A 51 0.83 5.85 8.94
C SER A 51 -0.05 4.76 9.56
N GLU A 52 0.05 4.62 10.88
CA GLU A 52 -0.74 3.66 11.64
C GLU A 52 -2.25 3.86 11.44
N GLY A 53 -2.97 2.76 11.24
CA GLY A 53 -4.42 2.77 10.98
C GLY A 53 -4.84 3.05 9.54
N ALA A 54 -3.92 3.37 8.63
CA ALA A 54 -4.23 3.52 7.21
C ALA A 54 -4.37 2.14 6.54
N SER A 55 -5.50 1.89 5.88
CA SER A 55 -5.76 0.63 5.18
C SER A 55 -5.05 0.57 3.84
N SER A 56 -4.17 -0.41 3.65
CA SER A 56 -3.52 -0.68 2.36
C SER A 56 -4.51 -1.14 1.30
N ILE A 57 -5.55 -1.87 1.69
CA ILE A 57 -6.61 -2.34 0.79
C ILE A 57 -7.44 -1.16 0.28
N GLU A 58 -7.86 -0.27 1.18
CA GLU A 58 -8.57 0.95 0.79
C GLU A 58 -7.74 1.82 -0.15
N HIS A 59 -6.45 1.98 0.15
CA HIS A 59 -5.55 2.75 -0.70
C HIS A 59 -5.44 2.18 -2.11
N VAL A 60 -5.19 0.87 -2.26
CA VAL A 60 -5.12 0.20 -3.56
C VAL A 60 -6.42 0.34 -4.33
N SER A 61 -7.56 0.11 -3.69
CA SER A 61 -8.88 0.25 -4.30
C SER A 61 -9.12 1.68 -4.83
N ARG A 62 -8.76 2.68 -4.02
CA ARG A 62 -8.86 4.10 -4.39
C ARG A 62 -7.93 4.44 -5.54
N TYR A 63 -6.68 3.99 -5.47
CA TYR A 63 -5.69 4.17 -6.53
C TYR A 63 -6.17 3.64 -7.88
N LEU A 64 -6.66 2.39 -7.93
CA LEU A 64 -7.17 1.78 -9.15
C LEU A 64 -8.41 2.52 -9.69
N THR A 65 -9.29 2.98 -8.81
CA THR A 65 -10.46 3.80 -9.18
C THR A 65 -10.02 5.15 -9.78
N GLN A 66 -9.02 5.80 -9.20
CA GLN A 66 -8.50 7.08 -9.70
C GLN A 66 -7.77 6.93 -11.03
N LEU A 67 -7.09 5.81 -11.28
CA LEU A 67 -6.47 5.50 -12.57
C LEU A 67 -7.51 5.41 -13.71
N GLY A 68 -8.75 5.01 -13.41
CA GLY A 68 -9.82 4.91 -14.38
C GLY A 68 -9.48 3.97 -15.53
N MET A 69 -9.60 4.45 -16.78
CA MET A 69 -9.46 3.62 -17.98
C MET A 69 -8.08 2.94 -18.13
N ILE A 70 -7.02 3.49 -17.59
CA ILE A 70 -5.69 2.85 -17.68
C ILE A 70 -5.45 1.79 -16.61
N SER A 71 -6.38 1.61 -15.69
CA SER A 71 -6.29 0.59 -14.64
C SER A 71 -6.37 -0.85 -15.16
N VAL A 72 -6.68 -1.06 -16.43
CA VAL A 72 -6.64 -2.38 -17.10
C VAL A 72 -5.23 -2.80 -17.51
N SER A 73 -4.27 -1.88 -17.52
CA SER A 73 -2.89 -2.11 -17.94
C SER A 73 -1.97 -2.30 -16.73
N ASP A 74 -1.48 -3.51 -16.53
CA ASP A 74 -0.53 -3.81 -15.45
C ASP A 74 0.72 -2.91 -15.45
N PRO A 75 1.40 -2.69 -16.57
CA PRO A 75 2.55 -1.80 -16.62
C PRO A 75 2.22 -0.36 -16.20
N LEU A 76 1.06 0.17 -16.58
CA LEU A 76 0.65 1.53 -16.19
C LEU A 76 0.27 1.61 -14.71
N ARG A 77 -0.38 0.56 -14.16
CA ARG A 77 -0.60 0.46 -12.71
C ARG A 77 0.71 0.52 -11.93
N VAL A 78 1.70 -0.27 -12.34
CA VAL A 78 3.01 -0.31 -11.69
C VAL A 78 3.73 1.03 -11.81
N ARG A 79 3.75 1.60 -13.02
CA ARG A 79 4.45 2.86 -13.33
C ARG A 79 3.96 4.04 -12.49
N PHE A 80 2.65 4.16 -12.29
CA PHE A 80 2.06 5.32 -11.62
C PHE A 80 1.84 5.14 -10.12
N PHE A 81 2.00 3.94 -9.58
CA PHE A 81 1.74 3.66 -8.17
C PHE A 81 2.53 4.56 -7.21
N CYS A 82 3.80 4.80 -7.50
CA CYS A 82 4.64 5.66 -6.66
C CYS A 82 4.07 7.08 -6.49
N GLN A 83 3.29 7.56 -7.46
CA GLN A 83 2.66 8.88 -7.38
C GLN A 83 1.51 8.95 -6.37
N SER A 84 1.01 7.81 -5.90
CA SER A 84 0.01 7.72 -4.84
C SER A 84 0.62 7.56 -3.44
N LEU A 85 1.95 7.54 -3.33
CA LEU A 85 2.67 7.33 -2.08
C LEU A 85 3.35 8.61 -1.60
N THR A 86 3.54 8.69 -0.28
CA THR A 86 4.30 9.75 0.38
C THR A 86 4.96 9.21 1.65
N GLY A 87 5.79 9.99 2.31
CA GLY A 87 6.40 9.65 3.60
C GLY A 87 7.10 8.30 3.60
N SER A 88 6.84 7.48 4.61
CA SER A 88 7.46 6.16 4.79
C SER A 88 7.09 5.18 3.67
N ALA A 89 5.87 5.28 3.12
CA ALA A 89 5.44 4.43 2.01
C ALA A 89 6.20 4.73 0.71
N PHE A 90 6.48 6.00 0.43
CA PHE A 90 7.34 6.37 -0.68
C PHE A 90 8.78 5.91 -0.45
N GLY A 91 9.29 6.05 0.78
CA GLY A 91 10.62 5.56 1.17
C GLY A 91 10.76 4.03 0.97
N TRP A 92 9.75 3.27 1.37
CA TRP A 92 9.69 1.84 1.10
C TRP A 92 9.75 1.53 -0.40
N TYR A 93 8.92 2.19 -1.20
CA TYR A 93 8.88 1.98 -2.64
C TYR A 93 10.25 2.23 -3.30
N THR A 94 10.93 3.30 -2.91
CA THR A 94 12.26 3.64 -3.44
C THR A 94 13.37 2.71 -2.96
N SER A 95 13.12 1.89 -1.92
CA SER A 95 14.05 0.87 -1.42
C SER A 95 13.93 -0.46 -2.16
N LEU A 96 12.90 -0.67 -2.98
CA LEU A 96 12.73 -1.88 -3.77
C LEU A 96 13.90 -2.05 -4.74
N ALA A 97 14.32 -3.31 -4.96
CA ALA A 97 15.42 -3.59 -5.87
C ALA A 97 15.07 -3.20 -7.32
N PRO A 98 16.04 -2.70 -8.10
CA PRO A 98 15.83 -2.42 -9.51
C PRO A 98 15.26 -3.64 -10.25
N ASP A 99 14.31 -3.42 -11.16
CA ASP A 99 13.66 -4.44 -11.99
C ASP A 99 13.04 -5.62 -11.22
N SER A 100 12.76 -5.45 -9.93
CA SER A 100 12.17 -6.50 -9.08
C SER A 100 10.68 -6.68 -9.27
N ILE A 101 9.99 -5.68 -9.83
CA ILE A 101 8.54 -5.66 -10.01
C ILE A 101 8.22 -5.78 -11.50
N ARG A 102 7.63 -6.90 -11.90
CA ARG A 102 7.25 -7.17 -13.29
C ARG A 102 5.75 -7.23 -13.54
N THR A 103 4.94 -7.30 -12.48
CA THR A 103 3.48 -7.35 -12.58
C THR A 103 2.86 -6.47 -11.51
N TRP A 104 1.65 -6.02 -11.76
CA TRP A 104 0.87 -5.31 -10.73
C TRP A 104 0.70 -6.17 -9.48
N ARG A 105 0.37 -7.45 -9.65
CA ARG A 105 0.17 -8.37 -8.53
C ARG A 105 1.40 -8.46 -7.61
N GLN A 106 2.60 -8.54 -8.18
CA GLN A 106 3.83 -8.54 -7.36
C GLN A 106 3.98 -7.27 -6.52
N LEU A 107 3.67 -6.11 -7.10
CA LEU A 107 3.73 -4.84 -6.37
C LEU A 107 2.66 -4.78 -5.28
N GLU A 108 1.44 -5.16 -5.61
CA GLU A 108 0.29 -5.20 -4.69
C GLU A 108 0.55 -6.14 -3.50
N ASP A 109 1.00 -7.37 -3.77
CA ASP A 109 1.34 -8.36 -2.72
C ASP A 109 2.45 -7.82 -1.79
N GLN A 110 3.51 -7.23 -2.34
CA GLN A 110 4.59 -6.63 -1.53
C GLN A 110 4.11 -5.43 -0.72
N PHE A 111 3.25 -4.59 -1.30
CA PHE A 111 2.67 -3.45 -0.62
C PHE A 111 1.77 -3.87 0.54
N HIS A 112 0.90 -4.85 0.33
CA HIS A 112 0.08 -5.40 1.40
C HIS A 112 0.93 -6.09 2.47
N THR A 113 1.93 -6.88 2.10
CA THR A 113 2.85 -7.50 3.07
C THR A 113 3.52 -6.44 3.96
N GLN A 114 3.85 -5.28 3.41
CA GLN A 114 4.50 -4.20 4.15
C GLN A 114 3.53 -3.40 5.03
N TYR A 115 2.30 -3.16 4.54
CA TYR A 115 1.36 -2.21 5.14
C TYR A 115 0.02 -2.81 5.55
N HIS A 116 -0.17 -4.14 5.38
CA HIS A 116 -1.35 -4.79 5.93
C HIS A 116 -1.18 -4.84 7.45
N SER A 117 -2.05 -4.12 8.14
CA SER A 117 -2.07 -4.10 9.60
C SER A 117 -3.13 -5.09 10.08
N GLU A 118 -2.75 -6.01 10.96
CA GLU A 118 -3.70 -6.88 11.69
C GLU A 118 -4.73 -6.06 12.48
N ALA A 119 -4.45 -4.79 12.77
CA ALA A 119 -5.42 -3.87 13.35
C ALA A 119 -6.64 -3.63 12.44
N ALA A 120 -6.53 -3.87 11.13
CA ALA A 120 -7.68 -3.87 10.23
C ALA A 120 -8.53 -5.15 10.36
N GLU A 121 -7.95 -6.28 10.77
CA GLU A 121 -8.66 -7.54 11.02
C GLU A 121 -9.36 -7.55 12.40
N ALA A 122 -8.92 -6.71 13.33
CA ALA A 122 -9.57 -6.56 14.64
C ALA A 122 -11.03 -6.07 14.54
N GLY A 123 -11.44 -5.55 13.39
CA GLY A 123 -12.74 -4.92 13.19
C GLY A 123 -13.95 -5.79 13.51
N ILE A 124 -13.91 -7.12 13.24
CA ILE A 124 -15.07 -8.01 13.56
C ILE A 124 -15.18 -8.21 15.07
N ALA A 125 -14.05 -8.44 15.73
CA ALA A 125 -14.01 -8.57 17.18
C ALA A 125 -14.44 -7.27 17.87
N ASP A 126 -14.01 -6.13 17.32
CA ASP A 126 -14.42 -4.81 17.79
C ASP A 126 -15.91 -4.58 17.58
N LEU A 127 -16.46 -4.99 16.42
CA LEU A 127 -17.88 -4.85 16.13
C LEU A 127 -18.74 -5.68 17.10
N ALA A 128 -18.32 -6.89 17.44
CA ALA A 128 -19.00 -7.76 18.40
C ALA A 128 -18.96 -7.19 19.85
N GLN A 129 -17.99 -6.33 20.15
CA GLN A 129 -17.85 -5.71 21.45
C GLN A 129 -18.56 -4.34 21.57
N VAL A 130 -19.09 -3.81 20.47
CA VAL A 130 -19.79 -2.52 20.47
C VAL A 130 -21.13 -2.66 21.18
N LYS A 131 -21.18 -2.25 22.45
CA LYS A 131 -22.39 -2.19 23.28
C LYS A 131 -22.72 -0.74 23.57
N GLN A 132 -24.02 -0.44 23.73
CA GLN A 132 -24.47 0.89 24.15
C GLN A 132 -23.88 1.23 25.53
N LYS A 133 -23.27 2.41 25.65
CA LYS A 133 -22.72 2.89 26.91
C LYS A 133 -23.82 3.46 27.81
N GLN A 134 -23.59 3.42 29.10
CA GLN A 134 -24.51 4.01 30.05
C GLN A 134 -24.63 5.53 29.83
N GLY A 135 -25.85 6.02 29.60
CA GLY A 135 -26.11 7.44 29.30
C GLY A 135 -25.94 7.81 27.81
N GLU A 136 -25.56 6.88 26.95
CA GLU A 136 -25.47 7.11 25.52
C GLU A 136 -26.85 7.05 24.86
N SER A 137 -27.19 8.04 24.05
CA SER A 137 -28.43 8.01 23.28
C SER A 137 -28.36 6.92 22.18
N VAL A 138 -29.52 6.44 21.73
CA VAL A 138 -29.61 5.45 20.66
C VAL A 138 -28.98 5.99 19.38
N SER A 139 -29.12 7.27 19.08
CA SER A 139 -28.53 7.91 17.91
C SER A 139 -27.00 7.89 17.93
N GLU A 140 -26.39 8.22 19.08
CA GLU A 140 -24.93 8.19 19.26
C GLU A 140 -24.38 6.76 19.17
N TYR A 141 -25.09 5.79 19.79
CA TYR A 141 -24.74 4.39 19.67
C TYR A 141 -24.76 3.90 18.22
N VAL A 142 -25.84 4.20 17.48
CA VAL A 142 -25.98 3.81 16.05
C VAL A 142 -24.91 4.47 15.20
N GLN A 143 -24.56 5.73 15.44
CA GLN A 143 -23.50 6.41 14.73
C GLN A 143 -22.15 5.74 14.98
N ARG A 144 -21.80 5.50 16.24
CA ARG A 144 -20.56 4.82 16.64
C ARG A 144 -20.50 3.39 16.08
N PHE A 145 -21.61 2.65 16.11
CA PHE A 145 -21.71 1.33 15.50
C PHE A 145 -21.46 1.38 14.01
N ARG A 146 -22.03 2.36 13.29
CA ARG A 146 -21.79 2.56 11.85
C ARG A 146 -20.33 2.88 11.54
N GLU A 147 -19.67 3.68 12.36
CA GLU A 147 -18.25 4.01 12.19
C GLU A 147 -17.35 2.77 12.34
N VAL A 148 -17.61 1.95 13.37
CA VAL A 148 -16.90 0.68 13.57
C VAL A 148 -17.20 -0.26 12.42
N LYS A 149 -18.46 -0.43 12.02
CA LYS A 149 -18.89 -1.25 10.90
C LYS A 149 -18.20 -0.83 9.59
N ASN A 150 -18.13 0.47 9.30
CA ASN A 150 -17.48 0.96 8.08
C ASN A 150 -15.97 0.67 8.07
N ARG A 151 -15.31 0.73 9.22
CA ARG A 151 -13.91 0.29 9.35
C ARG A 151 -13.75 -1.20 9.08
N CYS A 152 -14.70 -2.04 9.53
CA CYS A 152 -14.70 -3.47 9.29
C CYS A 152 -14.89 -3.82 7.81
N TYR A 153 -15.71 -3.07 7.06
CA TYR A 153 -15.89 -3.29 5.61
C TYR A 153 -14.62 -3.00 4.80
N SER A 154 -13.79 -2.07 5.25
CA SER A 154 -12.48 -1.83 4.65
C SER A 154 -11.52 -3.01 4.81
N SER A 155 -11.86 -3.97 5.68
CA SER A 155 -11.05 -5.15 6.03
C SER A 155 -11.62 -6.47 5.48
N CYS A 156 -12.31 -6.46 4.32
CA CYS A 156 -12.82 -7.67 3.64
C CYS A 156 -13.71 -8.57 4.51
N ILE A 157 -14.85 -8.08 4.97
CA ILE A 157 -15.92 -8.96 5.43
C ILE A 157 -16.77 -9.31 4.21
N THR A 158 -16.71 -10.56 3.75
CA THR A 158 -17.71 -11.08 2.82
C THR A 158 -19.03 -11.27 3.57
N GLU A 159 -20.18 -11.05 2.89
CA GLU A 159 -21.53 -11.26 3.47
C GLU A 159 -21.74 -12.66 4.09
N LYS A 160 -20.86 -13.61 3.80
CA LYS A 160 -20.88 -14.97 4.36
C LYS A 160 -20.49 -15.02 5.84
N ASP A 161 -19.78 -14.01 6.35
CA ASP A 161 -19.30 -13.99 7.74
C ASP A 161 -20.31 -13.35 8.69
N LEU A 162 -21.45 -12.86 8.18
CA LEU A 162 -22.51 -12.18 8.96
C LEU A 162 -23.73 -13.06 9.23
N VAL A 163 -23.70 -14.36 8.91
CA VAL A 163 -24.81 -15.29 9.20
C VAL A 163 -24.56 -15.92 10.57
N PHE A 164 -25.26 -15.40 11.59
CA PHE A 164 -25.50 -16.07 12.87
C PHE A 164 -26.85 -16.74 12.86
#